data_3d1658bf8fa8d1f3645124264f11c94a
#
_entry.id   3d1658bf8fa8d1f3645124264f11c94a
#
_cell.length_a   1.000
_cell.length_b   1.000
_cell.length_c   1.000
_cell.angle_alpha   90.00
_cell.angle_beta   90.00
_cell.angle_gamma   90.00
#
_symmetry.space_group_name_H-M   'P 1'
#
loop_
_entity.id
_entity.type
_entity.pdbx_description
1 polymer ?
#
loop_
_entity_poly.entity_id
_entity_poly.type
_entity_poly.pdbx_seq_one_letter_code
_entity_poly.pdbx_strand_id
1 'polypeptide(L)'
;MTNLNAVFSASVSMLNADLSLDIGGTIEHALKVEQEGVFPAFLGSTSMSQLLSITEKKKLIKEVLKNKFQNILIGTGCNSLSETINLIRYSLEQGYKGAFLVMNPAYNSPEDLGVYNFFSNIQKAVRCKIVLYNFSKLGAGYAFSSEIVKKLVNEYGADTFVGMKDSTGSCWKSLKINNFNMLVGNEINLIKNFDLGGSGCISATTQICPRLARKVFEKRDQKDFEKMSQIRLAFDATGNLVTAVHYFLSLKDHRYERMLPPLIPLSKEKQKNLLNALKKIGFYPEKKAA
;
A
#
# COMPACT_ATOMS: atom_id res chain seq x y z
N MET A 1 9.88 -3.12 15.57
CA MET A 1 10.34 -3.22 14.15
C MET A 1 9.20 -3.71 13.30
N THR A 2 9.08 -3.27 12.02
CA THR A 2 8.02 -3.76 11.12
C THR A 2 8.23 -5.24 10.79
N ASN A 3 7.22 -6.07 11.05
CA ASN A 3 7.19 -7.45 10.59
C ASN A 3 6.62 -7.50 9.17
N LEU A 4 7.43 -7.87 8.19
CA LEU A 4 7.02 -7.94 6.78
C LEU A 4 6.43 -9.30 6.37
N ASN A 5 6.49 -10.32 7.23
CA ASN A 5 5.74 -11.57 7.04
C ASN A 5 4.29 -11.37 7.50
N ALA A 6 3.50 -10.66 6.69
CA ALA A 6 2.19 -10.17 7.06
C ALA A 6 1.32 -9.77 5.86
N VAL A 7 0.03 -9.55 6.11
CA VAL A 7 -0.88 -8.86 5.19
C VAL A 7 -1.03 -7.41 5.63
N PHE A 8 -0.78 -6.51 4.69
CA PHE A 8 -1.00 -5.08 4.88
C PHE A 8 -2.15 -4.58 4.01
N SER A 9 -2.94 -3.67 4.55
CA SER A 9 -3.81 -2.81 3.76
C SER A 9 -3.00 -1.63 3.23
N ALA A 10 -3.06 -1.36 1.92
CA ALA A 10 -2.70 -0.05 1.41
C ALA A 10 -3.82 0.91 1.85
N SER A 11 -3.71 1.45 3.06
CA SER A 11 -4.79 2.17 3.75
C SER A 11 -5.25 3.39 2.96
N VAL A 12 -6.56 3.65 2.99
CA VAL A 12 -7.13 4.89 2.45
C VAL A 12 -6.79 6.07 3.35
N SER A 13 -6.78 7.28 2.78
CA SER A 13 -6.87 8.53 3.53
C SER A 13 -8.28 9.09 3.43
N MET A 14 -8.84 9.56 4.54
CA MET A 14 -10.13 10.23 4.57
C MET A 14 -9.93 11.74 4.46
N LEU A 15 -10.93 12.44 3.94
CA LEU A 15 -10.86 13.88 3.71
C LEU A 15 -12.01 14.60 4.40
N ASN A 16 -11.75 15.79 4.92
CA ASN A 16 -12.72 16.74 5.41
C ASN A 16 -13.53 17.35 4.24
N ALA A 17 -14.54 18.15 4.55
CA ALA A 17 -15.39 18.79 3.53
C ALA A 17 -14.61 19.79 2.66
N ASP A 18 -13.55 20.39 3.19
CA ASP A 18 -12.64 21.31 2.50
C ASP A 18 -11.51 20.59 1.74
N LEU A 19 -11.59 19.26 1.62
CA LEU A 19 -10.59 18.37 1.01
C LEU A 19 -9.26 18.30 1.76
N SER A 20 -9.11 18.91 2.92
CA SER A 20 -7.97 18.66 3.79
C SER A 20 -8.00 17.23 4.35
N LEU A 21 -6.84 16.70 4.75
CA LEU A 21 -6.73 15.34 5.29
C LEU A 21 -7.47 15.22 6.65
N ASP A 22 -8.47 14.34 6.74
CA ASP A 22 -9.07 13.89 7.99
C ASP A 22 -8.16 12.86 8.66
N ILE A 23 -7.26 13.35 9.51
CA ILE A 23 -6.29 12.52 10.23
C ILE A 23 -6.98 11.56 11.19
N GLY A 24 -7.98 12.06 11.93
CA GLY A 24 -8.72 11.25 12.91
C GLY A 24 -9.47 10.10 12.26
N GLY A 25 -10.23 10.38 11.21
CA GLY A 25 -10.95 9.37 10.43
C GLY A 25 -10.01 8.36 9.76
N THR A 26 -8.87 8.82 9.23
CA THR A 26 -7.85 7.95 8.63
C THR A 26 -7.27 6.96 9.64
N ILE A 27 -6.96 7.42 10.86
CA ILE A 27 -6.46 6.58 11.95
C ILE A 27 -7.55 5.62 12.44
N GLU A 28 -8.78 6.10 12.63
CA GLU A 28 -9.93 5.28 13.04
C GLU A 28 -10.14 4.11 12.07
N HIS A 29 -10.10 4.38 10.76
CA HIS A 29 -10.16 3.34 9.74
C HIS A 29 -9.05 2.30 9.88
N ALA A 30 -7.81 2.77 9.98
CA ALA A 30 -6.64 1.90 10.07
C ALA A 30 -6.68 1.00 11.32
N LEU A 31 -7.11 1.53 12.47
CA LEU A 31 -7.28 0.76 13.71
C LEU A 31 -8.35 -0.31 13.58
N LYS A 32 -9.49 -0.02 12.93
CA LYS A 32 -10.54 -1.01 12.66
C LYS A 32 -10.03 -2.16 11.79
N VAL A 33 -9.23 -1.85 10.77
CA VAL A 33 -8.64 -2.85 9.89
C VAL A 33 -7.58 -3.69 10.62
N GLU A 34 -6.77 -3.07 11.47
CA GLU A 34 -5.77 -3.77 12.28
C GLU A 34 -6.41 -4.71 13.31
N GLN A 35 -7.51 -4.34 13.94
CA GLN A 35 -8.28 -5.20 14.86
C GLN A 35 -8.74 -6.50 14.18
N GLU A 36 -8.94 -6.47 12.87
CA GLU A 36 -9.28 -7.65 12.06
C GLU A 36 -8.03 -8.44 11.59
N GLY A 37 -6.83 -8.01 11.98
CA GLY A 37 -5.55 -8.69 11.72
C GLY A 37 -4.87 -8.34 10.40
N VAL A 38 -5.21 -7.22 9.79
CA VAL A 38 -4.52 -6.67 8.59
C VAL A 38 -3.88 -5.35 8.96
N PHE A 39 -2.56 -5.26 8.81
CA PHE A 39 -1.78 -4.11 9.27
C PHE A 39 -1.82 -2.93 8.28
N PRO A 40 -1.81 -1.69 8.74
CA PRO A 40 -1.88 -0.54 7.84
C PRO A 40 -0.52 -0.20 7.22
N ALA A 41 -0.55 0.06 5.90
CA ALA A 41 0.51 0.74 5.17
C ALA A 41 -0.01 2.13 4.79
N PHE A 42 0.39 3.15 5.54
CA PHE A 42 -0.01 4.53 5.36
C PHE A 42 0.72 5.19 4.21
N LEU A 43 0.13 6.23 3.63
CA LEU A 43 0.73 7.09 2.62
C LEU A 43 1.24 6.35 1.36
N GLY A 44 0.56 5.25 1.01
CA GLY A 44 0.72 4.60 -0.28
C GLY A 44 -0.15 5.26 -1.38
N SER A 45 -0.22 4.64 -2.56
CA SER A 45 -1.04 5.17 -3.67
C SER A 45 -2.54 5.17 -3.37
N THR A 46 -3.04 4.18 -2.64
CA THR A 46 -4.46 4.10 -2.24
C THR A 46 -4.87 5.23 -1.28
N SER A 47 -3.93 5.76 -0.52
CA SER A 47 -4.14 6.92 0.36
C SER A 47 -4.05 8.26 -0.38
N MET A 48 -3.99 8.26 -1.70
CA MET A 48 -3.80 9.49 -2.49
C MET A 48 -2.53 10.28 -2.11
N SER A 49 -1.48 9.60 -1.62
CA SER A 49 -0.34 10.26 -0.97
C SER A 49 0.39 11.25 -1.88
N GLN A 50 0.42 11.01 -3.21
CA GLN A 50 1.05 11.93 -4.15
C GLN A 50 0.26 13.25 -4.33
N LEU A 51 -0.99 13.29 -3.87
CA LEU A 51 -1.88 14.45 -3.93
C LEU A 51 -1.96 15.21 -2.60
N LEU A 52 -1.40 14.63 -1.52
CA LEU A 52 -1.30 15.28 -0.21
C LEU A 52 -0.05 16.15 -0.12
N SER A 53 -0.18 17.28 0.55
CA SER A 53 0.97 18.15 0.86
C SER A 53 1.93 17.47 1.85
N ILE A 54 3.20 17.90 1.83
CA ILE A 54 4.20 17.41 2.79
C ILE A 54 3.80 17.75 4.23
N THR A 55 3.15 18.85 4.45
CA THR A 55 2.63 19.26 5.77
C THR A 55 1.57 18.28 6.27
N GLU A 56 0.60 17.89 5.44
CA GLU A 56 -0.41 16.90 5.80
C GLU A 56 0.19 15.54 6.07
N LYS A 57 1.13 15.07 5.22
CA LYS A 57 1.86 13.82 5.44
C LYS A 57 2.57 13.82 6.79
N LYS A 58 3.28 14.90 7.15
CA LYS A 58 3.95 15.05 8.46
C LYS A 58 2.96 15.02 9.62
N LYS A 59 1.84 15.73 9.50
CA LYS A 59 0.80 15.72 10.54
C LYS A 59 0.24 14.30 10.73
N LEU A 60 -0.06 13.59 9.65
CA LEU A 60 -0.54 12.20 9.73
C LEU A 60 0.50 11.28 10.38
N ILE A 61 1.76 11.33 9.95
CA ILE A 61 2.85 10.54 10.51
C ILE A 61 2.94 10.76 12.03
N LYS A 62 2.95 12.02 12.47
CA LYS A 62 3.01 12.37 13.89
C LYS A 62 1.86 11.74 14.69
N GLU A 63 0.63 11.85 14.19
CA GLU A 63 -0.54 11.31 14.88
C GLU A 63 -0.59 9.76 14.80
N VAL A 64 -0.21 9.14 13.68
CA VAL A 64 -0.08 7.68 13.57
C VAL A 64 0.89 7.13 14.62
N LEU A 65 2.03 7.79 14.82
CA LEU A 65 3.07 7.33 15.77
C LEU A 65 2.68 7.52 17.23
N LYS A 66 1.70 8.37 17.56
CA LYS A 66 1.10 8.46 18.90
C LYS A 66 0.16 7.29 19.21
N ASN A 67 -0.36 6.64 18.18
CA ASN A 67 -1.27 5.51 18.33
C ASN A 67 -0.47 4.21 18.49
N LYS A 68 -1.04 3.24 19.23
CA LYS A 68 -0.41 1.95 19.52
C LYS A 68 -0.72 0.92 18.44
N PHE A 69 -0.36 1.20 17.20
CA PHE A 69 -0.40 0.17 16.15
C PHE A 69 0.62 -0.93 16.44
N GLN A 70 0.24 -2.17 16.17
CA GLN A 70 1.11 -3.34 16.38
C GLN A 70 2.18 -3.44 15.29
N ASN A 71 1.79 -3.15 14.04
CA ASN A 71 2.67 -3.28 12.89
C ASN A 71 2.25 -2.29 11.79
N ILE A 72 3.14 -1.40 11.38
CA ILE A 72 2.85 -0.40 10.35
C ILE A 72 3.95 -0.29 9.31
N LEU A 73 3.57 0.15 8.11
CA LEU A 73 4.46 0.71 7.10
C LEU A 73 4.10 2.18 6.85
N ILE A 74 5.10 3.00 6.59
CA ILE A 74 4.92 4.41 6.23
C ILE A 74 5.48 4.65 4.83
N GLY A 75 4.63 5.10 3.91
CA GLY A 75 5.04 5.55 2.58
C GLY A 75 5.64 6.94 2.64
N THR A 76 6.84 7.10 2.09
CA THR A 76 7.54 8.39 2.05
C THR A 76 8.00 8.78 0.64
N GLY A 77 7.74 7.93 -0.37
CA GLY A 77 8.11 8.20 -1.75
C GLY A 77 7.44 9.46 -2.29
N CYS A 78 8.24 10.40 -2.78
CA CYS A 78 7.85 11.61 -3.49
C CYS A 78 8.62 11.71 -4.80
N ASN A 79 8.17 12.56 -5.75
CA ASN A 79 8.97 12.88 -6.94
C ASN A 79 10.25 13.62 -6.57
N SER A 80 10.22 14.42 -5.52
CA SER A 80 11.38 15.13 -5.00
C SER A 80 12.20 14.23 -4.07
N LEU A 81 13.50 14.09 -4.36
CA LEU A 81 14.46 13.40 -3.50
C LEU A 81 14.53 14.05 -2.11
N SER A 82 14.60 15.38 -2.05
CA SER A 82 14.72 16.12 -0.80
C SER A 82 13.46 15.97 0.07
N GLU A 83 12.27 15.93 -0.52
CA GLU A 83 11.03 15.68 0.21
C GLU A 83 10.94 14.25 0.73
N THR A 84 11.37 13.26 -0.05
CA THR A 84 11.47 11.87 0.40
C THR A 84 12.38 11.75 1.61
N ILE A 85 13.61 12.31 1.53
CA ILE A 85 14.56 12.33 2.64
C ILE A 85 13.99 13.06 3.87
N ASN A 86 13.32 14.20 3.65
CA ASN A 86 12.72 14.99 4.72
C ASN A 86 11.60 14.23 5.46
N LEU A 87 10.72 13.51 4.74
CA LEU A 87 9.68 12.69 5.37
C LEU A 87 10.26 11.51 6.16
N ILE A 88 11.30 10.85 5.63
CA ILE A 88 12.01 9.77 6.33
C ILE A 88 12.63 10.33 7.61
N ARG A 89 13.42 11.39 7.50
CA ARG A 89 14.09 12.03 8.67
C ARG A 89 13.07 12.44 9.72
N TYR A 90 12.02 13.15 9.32
CA TYR A 90 10.95 13.54 10.22
C TYR A 90 10.31 12.34 10.92
N SER A 91 10.04 11.25 10.22
CA SER A 91 9.46 10.05 10.83
C SER A 91 10.39 9.42 11.88
N LEU A 92 11.70 9.36 11.59
CA LEU A 92 12.71 8.87 12.53
C LEU A 92 12.81 9.76 13.77
N GLU A 93 12.75 11.08 13.60
CA GLU A 93 12.73 12.08 14.69
C GLU A 93 11.46 11.94 15.57
N GLN A 94 10.32 11.53 14.96
CA GLN A 94 9.12 11.20 15.72
C GLN A 94 9.17 9.80 16.38
N GLY A 95 10.30 9.09 16.30
CA GLY A 95 10.54 7.79 16.95
C GLY A 95 10.15 6.56 16.12
N TYR A 96 9.84 6.71 14.82
CA TYR A 96 9.58 5.55 13.96
C TYR A 96 10.81 4.69 13.78
N LYS A 97 10.67 3.38 14.03
CA LYS A 97 11.76 2.38 13.93
C LYS A 97 11.47 1.29 12.89
N GLY A 98 10.42 1.47 12.11
CA GLY A 98 9.98 0.51 11.09
C GLY A 98 10.61 0.75 9.72
N ALA A 99 10.06 0.07 8.71
CA ALA A 99 10.49 0.20 7.33
C ALA A 99 9.61 1.21 6.56
N PHE A 100 10.24 1.94 5.65
CA PHE A 100 9.57 2.90 4.77
C PHE A 100 9.23 2.25 3.43
N LEU A 101 8.00 2.48 2.95
CA LEU A 101 7.59 2.07 1.61
C LEU A 101 7.92 3.20 0.62
N VAL A 102 8.86 2.97 -0.29
CA VAL A 102 9.37 4.01 -1.18
C VAL A 102 9.28 3.57 -2.63
N MET A 103 8.53 4.32 -3.45
CA MET A 103 8.45 4.18 -4.89
C MET A 103 9.49 5.08 -5.56
N ASN A 104 9.97 4.71 -6.75
CA ASN A 104 10.78 5.59 -7.58
C ASN A 104 10.01 6.85 -7.98
N PRO A 105 10.69 7.99 -8.24
CA PRO A 105 10.07 9.17 -8.83
C PRO A 105 9.37 8.85 -10.15
N ALA A 106 8.23 9.50 -10.41
CA ALA A 106 7.35 9.16 -11.51
C ALA A 106 7.22 10.25 -12.57
N TYR A 107 7.73 11.46 -12.33
CA TYR A 107 7.46 12.59 -13.23
C TYR A 107 8.31 12.56 -14.52
N ASN A 108 9.58 12.21 -14.43
CA ASN A 108 10.47 12.04 -15.58
C ASN A 108 10.72 10.56 -15.77
N SER A 109 10.66 10.07 -16.99
CA SER A 109 10.90 8.65 -17.34
C SER A 109 12.18 8.14 -16.67
N PRO A 110 12.09 7.37 -15.57
CA PRO A 110 13.26 6.95 -14.84
C PRO A 110 13.96 5.80 -15.55
N GLU A 111 15.29 5.79 -15.47
CA GLU A 111 16.15 4.71 -15.92
C GLU A 111 16.83 4.05 -14.73
N ASP A 112 17.35 2.84 -14.91
CA ASP A 112 17.97 2.04 -13.84
C ASP A 112 19.03 2.81 -13.03
N LEU A 113 19.94 3.54 -13.71
CA LEU A 113 20.96 4.31 -13.04
C LEU A 113 20.37 5.49 -12.23
N GLY A 114 19.35 6.15 -12.77
CA GLY A 114 18.65 7.24 -12.08
C GLY A 114 17.92 6.74 -10.84
N VAL A 115 17.24 5.60 -10.93
CA VAL A 115 16.55 4.94 -9.81
C VAL A 115 17.57 4.47 -8.75
N TYR A 116 18.66 3.83 -9.16
CA TYR A 116 19.75 3.47 -8.26
C TYR A 116 20.29 4.71 -7.50
N ASN A 117 20.59 5.79 -8.22
CA ASN A 117 21.08 7.03 -7.63
C ASN A 117 20.08 7.64 -6.64
N PHE A 118 18.78 7.58 -6.94
CA PHE A 118 17.74 8.06 -6.04
C PHE A 118 17.78 7.32 -4.69
N PHE A 119 17.78 5.99 -4.69
CA PHE A 119 17.81 5.19 -3.46
C PHE A 119 19.16 5.27 -2.74
N SER A 120 20.27 5.31 -3.49
CA SER A 120 21.62 5.51 -2.95
C SER A 120 21.74 6.85 -2.21
N ASN A 121 21.23 7.95 -2.79
CA ASN A 121 21.25 9.25 -2.14
C ASN A 121 20.35 9.31 -0.89
N ILE A 122 19.23 8.59 -0.86
CA ILE A 122 18.43 8.45 0.36
C ILE A 122 19.27 7.82 1.46
N GLN A 123 19.95 6.69 1.18
CA GLN A 123 20.76 5.99 2.19
C GLN A 123 21.98 6.80 2.65
N LYS A 124 22.62 7.56 1.76
CA LYS A 124 23.71 8.47 2.11
C LYS A 124 23.24 9.61 3.02
N ALA A 125 22.04 10.14 2.81
CA ALA A 125 21.49 11.25 3.58
C ALA A 125 20.86 10.82 4.90
N VAL A 126 20.24 9.63 4.94
CA VAL A 126 19.55 9.09 6.11
C VAL A 126 19.50 7.57 6.06
N ARG A 127 20.23 6.91 6.95
CA ARG A 127 20.20 5.44 7.03
C ARG A 127 18.84 4.97 7.56
N CYS A 128 18.14 4.16 6.76
CA CYS A 128 16.81 3.67 7.10
C CYS A 128 16.49 2.36 6.40
N LYS A 129 15.49 1.64 6.93
CA LYS A 129 14.98 0.42 6.30
C LYS A 129 13.98 0.78 5.20
N ILE A 130 14.18 0.25 4.00
CA ILE A 130 13.33 0.52 2.84
C ILE A 130 12.70 -0.78 2.33
N VAL A 131 11.40 -0.74 2.10
CA VAL A 131 10.66 -1.63 1.22
C VAL A 131 10.51 -0.91 -0.12
N LEU A 132 11.18 -1.41 -1.16
CA LEU A 132 11.07 -0.88 -2.51
C LEU A 132 9.63 -1.06 -3.02
N TYR A 133 9.06 -0.06 -3.67
CA TYR A 133 7.71 -0.16 -4.23
C TYR A 133 7.76 -0.14 -5.76
N ASN A 134 7.52 -1.30 -6.35
CA ASN A 134 7.51 -1.52 -7.78
C ASN A 134 6.09 -1.47 -8.34
N PHE A 135 5.75 -0.41 -9.05
CA PHE A 135 4.46 -0.25 -9.71
C PHE A 135 4.57 0.61 -10.96
N SER A 136 4.86 0.00 -12.10
CA SER A 136 5.13 0.70 -13.37
C SER A 136 4.02 1.65 -13.81
N LYS A 137 2.75 1.30 -13.59
CA LYS A 137 1.61 2.19 -13.94
C LYS A 137 1.67 3.55 -13.25
N LEU A 138 2.22 3.63 -12.04
CA LEU A 138 2.38 4.86 -11.28
C LEU A 138 3.82 5.37 -11.27
N GLY A 139 4.76 4.55 -11.70
CA GLY A 139 6.19 4.85 -11.75
C GLY A 139 6.67 5.32 -13.12
N ALA A 140 5.86 6.04 -13.88
CA ALA A 140 6.17 6.52 -15.24
C ALA A 140 6.62 5.40 -16.22
N GLY A 141 6.01 4.23 -16.11
CA GLY A 141 6.35 3.06 -16.92
C GLY A 141 7.53 2.23 -16.41
N TYR A 142 8.30 2.75 -15.46
CA TYR A 142 9.45 2.06 -14.90
C TYR A 142 9.05 0.85 -14.05
N ALA A 143 9.68 -0.28 -14.33
CA ALA A 143 9.63 -1.47 -13.50
C ALA A 143 11.06 -1.82 -13.05
N PHE A 144 11.26 -2.06 -11.76
CA PHE A 144 12.57 -2.48 -11.27
C PHE A 144 13.06 -3.73 -11.98
N SER A 145 14.31 -3.69 -12.45
CA SER A 145 15.02 -4.89 -12.88
C SER A 145 15.58 -5.66 -11.65
N SER A 146 15.75 -6.97 -11.80
CA SER A 146 16.39 -7.78 -10.76
C SER A 146 17.83 -7.32 -10.48
N GLU A 147 18.52 -6.79 -11.47
CA GLU A 147 19.90 -6.28 -11.41
C GLU A 147 20.00 -5.08 -10.48
N ILE A 148 19.11 -4.10 -10.63
CA ILE A 148 19.11 -2.90 -9.78
C ILE A 148 18.77 -3.25 -8.34
N VAL A 149 17.80 -4.13 -8.11
CA VAL A 149 17.46 -4.57 -6.74
C VAL A 149 18.65 -5.28 -6.09
N LYS A 150 19.28 -6.22 -6.81
CA LYS A 150 20.48 -6.91 -6.32
C LYS A 150 21.64 -5.95 -6.05
N LYS A 151 21.86 -4.96 -6.94
CA LYS A 151 22.89 -3.95 -6.77
C LYS A 151 22.68 -3.14 -5.48
N LEU A 152 21.46 -2.66 -5.24
CA LEU A 152 21.11 -1.93 -4.00
C LEU A 152 21.31 -2.79 -2.76
N VAL A 153 20.86 -4.05 -2.77
CA VAL A 153 21.02 -4.95 -1.63
C VAL A 153 22.47 -5.35 -1.40
N ASN A 154 23.26 -5.60 -2.45
CA ASN A 154 24.67 -5.94 -2.32
C ASN A 154 25.49 -4.79 -1.73
N GLU A 155 25.14 -3.54 -2.07
CA GLU A 155 25.90 -2.37 -1.59
C GLU A 155 25.49 -1.93 -0.17
N TYR A 156 24.18 -1.98 0.16
CA TYR A 156 23.66 -1.42 1.40
C TYR A 156 23.16 -2.47 2.41
N GLY A 157 23.08 -3.73 2.01
CA GLY A 157 22.61 -4.85 2.83
C GLY A 157 21.09 -5.11 2.76
N ALA A 158 20.71 -6.37 3.00
CA ALA A 158 19.30 -6.78 3.12
C ALA A 158 18.64 -6.33 4.43
N ASP A 159 19.39 -5.82 5.38
CA ASP A 159 18.92 -5.15 6.61
C ASP A 159 18.53 -3.69 6.37
N THR A 160 18.97 -3.12 5.25
CA THR A 160 18.67 -1.77 4.76
C THR A 160 17.56 -1.82 3.71
N PHE A 161 17.74 -2.53 2.60
CA PHE A 161 16.68 -2.83 1.64
C PHE A 161 16.01 -4.15 2.05
N VAL A 162 15.04 -4.04 2.97
CA VAL A 162 14.47 -5.19 3.68
C VAL A 162 13.42 -5.96 2.90
N GLY A 163 13.01 -5.45 1.73
CA GLY A 163 12.01 -6.12 0.89
C GLY A 163 11.53 -5.25 -0.26
N MET A 164 10.54 -5.80 -0.97
CA MET A 164 9.88 -5.14 -2.08
C MET A 164 8.36 -5.41 -2.04
N LYS A 165 7.56 -4.37 -2.30
CA LYS A 165 6.18 -4.51 -2.76
C LYS A 165 6.19 -4.53 -4.28
N ASP A 166 5.87 -5.66 -4.89
CA ASP A 166 5.80 -5.77 -6.35
C ASP A 166 4.35 -5.83 -6.84
N SER A 167 3.88 -4.74 -7.46
CA SER A 167 2.57 -4.63 -8.10
C SER A 167 2.64 -4.78 -9.62
N THR A 168 3.84 -4.91 -10.18
CA THR A 168 4.08 -5.06 -11.63
C THR A 168 4.15 -6.52 -12.05
N GLY A 169 4.73 -7.37 -11.20
CA GLY A 169 4.95 -8.79 -11.48
C GLY A 169 6.32 -9.08 -12.09
N SER A 170 7.21 -8.09 -12.21
CA SER A 170 8.53 -8.24 -12.80
C SER A 170 9.54 -8.94 -11.90
N CYS A 171 9.42 -8.75 -10.58
CA CYS A 171 10.40 -9.24 -9.61
C CYS A 171 9.92 -10.42 -8.77
N TRP A 172 8.69 -10.40 -8.25
CA TRP A 172 8.26 -11.38 -7.25
C TRP A 172 8.33 -12.85 -7.70
N LYS A 173 8.29 -13.10 -9.00
CA LYS A 173 8.38 -14.47 -9.56
C LYS A 173 9.80 -15.00 -9.62
N SER A 174 10.79 -14.15 -9.82
CA SER A 174 12.16 -14.53 -10.19
C SER A 174 13.24 -14.02 -9.25
N LEU A 175 13.02 -12.91 -8.56
CA LEU A 175 14.01 -12.32 -7.68
C LEU A 175 14.20 -13.16 -6.42
N LYS A 176 15.42 -13.65 -6.20
CA LYS A 176 15.83 -14.39 -5.02
C LYS A 176 16.98 -13.68 -4.35
N ILE A 177 16.75 -13.22 -3.14
CA ILE A 177 17.74 -12.56 -2.27
C ILE A 177 17.48 -13.08 -0.85
N ASN A 178 18.53 -13.52 -0.17
CA ASN A 178 18.43 -14.01 1.20
C ASN A 178 18.00 -12.87 2.14
N ASN A 179 17.11 -13.16 3.09
CA ASN A 179 16.58 -12.19 4.06
C ASN A 179 15.86 -10.98 3.45
N PHE A 180 15.37 -11.12 2.22
CA PHE A 180 14.63 -10.07 1.52
C PHE A 180 13.15 -10.44 1.40
N ASN A 181 12.28 -9.58 1.91
CA ASN A 181 10.84 -9.84 1.97
C ASN A 181 10.16 -9.46 0.66
N MET A 182 9.60 -10.43 -0.04
CA MET A 182 8.81 -10.19 -1.24
C MET A 182 7.32 -10.12 -0.89
N LEU A 183 6.71 -8.96 -1.10
CA LEU A 183 5.28 -8.73 -0.89
C LEU A 183 4.62 -8.43 -2.23
N VAL A 184 3.56 -9.17 -2.56
CA VAL A 184 2.79 -8.86 -3.78
C VAL A 184 1.86 -7.67 -3.55
N GLY A 185 1.72 -6.83 -4.57
CA GLY A 185 0.80 -5.68 -4.55
C GLY A 185 -0.64 -6.02 -4.90
N ASN A 186 -0.88 -7.28 -5.30
CA ASN A 186 -2.19 -7.83 -5.61
C ASN A 186 -2.35 -9.18 -4.91
N GLU A 187 -3.32 -9.30 -4.02
CA GLU A 187 -3.58 -10.48 -3.20
C GLU A 187 -3.97 -11.73 -4.00
N ILE A 188 -4.38 -11.59 -5.27
CA ILE A 188 -4.60 -12.74 -6.17
C ILE A 188 -3.32 -13.58 -6.34
N ASN A 189 -2.17 -12.97 -6.14
CA ASN A 189 -0.88 -13.64 -6.24
C ASN A 189 -0.35 -14.17 -4.89
N LEU A 190 -1.12 -14.03 -3.78
CA LEU A 190 -0.62 -14.26 -2.43
C LEU A 190 -0.16 -15.72 -2.21
N ILE A 191 -0.97 -16.71 -2.58
CA ILE A 191 -0.62 -18.12 -2.40
C ILE A 191 0.61 -18.47 -3.24
N LYS A 192 0.61 -18.09 -4.51
CA LYS A 192 1.77 -18.34 -5.38
C LYS A 192 3.03 -17.62 -4.91
N ASN A 193 2.89 -16.44 -4.28
CA ASN A 193 4.03 -15.75 -3.67
C ASN A 193 4.63 -16.56 -2.51
N PHE A 194 3.79 -17.17 -1.68
CA PHE A 194 4.26 -18.06 -0.61
C PHE A 194 4.98 -19.29 -1.15
N ASP A 195 4.45 -19.93 -2.19
CA ASP A 195 5.09 -21.09 -2.84
C ASP A 195 6.49 -20.75 -3.39
N LEU A 196 6.72 -19.48 -3.70
CA LEU A 196 8.00 -18.95 -4.14
C LEU A 196 8.87 -18.38 -3.00
N GLY A 197 8.46 -18.52 -1.74
CA GLY A 197 9.18 -18.02 -0.56
C GLY A 197 8.93 -16.55 -0.24
N GLY A 198 7.84 -15.97 -0.75
CA GLY A 198 7.45 -14.60 -0.43
C GLY A 198 6.82 -14.46 0.95
N SER A 199 6.71 -13.22 1.43
CA SER A 199 6.39 -12.89 2.83
C SER A 199 4.95 -12.43 3.06
N GLY A 200 4.20 -12.05 2.02
CA GLY A 200 2.84 -11.55 2.20
C GLY A 200 2.37 -10.63 1.09
N CYS A 201 1.48 -9.68 1.43
CA CYS A 201 1.01 -8.69 0.46
C CYS A 201 0.78 -7.31 1.09
N ILE A 202 0.78 -6.28 0.23
CA ILE A 202 0.32 -4.93 0.56
C ILE A 202 -0.71 -4.54 -0.50
N SER A 203 -2.00 -4.69 -0.19
CA SER A 203 -3.07 -4.50 -1.18
C SER A 203 -4.18 -3.56 -0.71
N ALA A 204 -4.85 -2.91 -1.68
CA ALA A 204 -5.92 -1.98 -1.39
C ALA A 204 -7.22 -2.68 -0.94
N THR A 205 -7.52 -3.87 -1.48
CA THR A 205 -8.76 -4.59 -1.17
C THR A 205 -8.69 -5.42 0.10
N THR A 206 -7.50 -5.64 0.68
CA THR A 206 -7.39 -6.30 1.98
C THR A 206 -8.07 -5.54 3.12
N GLN A 207 -8.22 -4.21 3.03
CA GLN A 207 -9.02 -3.42 3.97
C GLN A 207 -10.55 -3.56 3.75
N ILE A 208 -10.97 -4.08 2.61
CA ILE A 208 -12.38 -4.34 2.30
C ILE A 208 -12.86 -5.65 2.92
N CYS A 209 -11.98 -6.65 2.96
CA CYS A 209 -12.26 -7.99 3.52
C CYS A 209 -11.15 -8.46 4.47
N PRO A 210 -10.83 -7.69 5.54
CA PRO A 210 -9.64 -7.93 6.35
C PRO A 210 -9.63 -9.31 7.02
N ARG A 211 -10.75 -9.78 7.60
CA ARG A 211 -10.85 -11.12 8.18
C ARG A 211 -10.55 -12.23 7.18
N LEU A 212 -11.06 -12.06 5.95
CA LEU A 212 -10.81 -13.03 4.89
C LEU A 212 -9.35 -13.03 4.47
N ALA A 213 -8.75 -11.84 4.29
CA ALA A 213 -7.35 -11.69 3.92
C ALA A 213 -6.41 -12.27 4.99
N ARG A 214 -6.69 -12.02 6.28
CA ARG A 214 -5.97 -12.66 7.40
C ARG A 214 -6.11 -14.18 7.36
N LYS A 215 -7.32 -14.71 7.20
CA LYS A 215 -7.57 -16.15 7.18
C LYS A 215 -6.83 -16.85 6.03
N VAL A 216 -6.80 -16.23 4.83
CA VAL A 216 -6.03 -16.74 3.69
C VAL A 216 -4.53 -16.74 4.01
N PHE A 217 -4.03 -15.67 4.63
CA PHE A 217 -2.63 -15.57 5.03
C PHE A 217 -2.21 -16.68 6.01
N GLU A 218 -3.02 -16.90 7.05
CA GLU A 218 -2.72 -17.85 8.13
C GLU A 218 -2.92 -19.30 7.70
N LYS A 219 -4.01 -19.61 6.98
CA LYS A 219 -4.46 -20.99 6.71
C LYS A 219 -4.22 -21.44 5.28
N ARG A 220 -3.99 -20.52 4.34
CA ARG A 220 -3.83 -20.82 2.91
C ARG A 220 -5.00 -21.61 2.31
N ASP A 221 -6.19 -21.46 2.89
CA ASP A 221 -7.40 -22.15 2.43
C ASP A 221 -7.78 -21.70 1.03
N GLN A 222 -7.94 -22.66 0.12
CA GLN A 222 -8.19 -22.41 -1.30
C GLN A 222 -9.54 -21.74 -1.55
N LYS A 223 -10.60 -22.13 -0.82
CA LYS A 223 -11.95 -21.58 -0.97
C LYS A 223 -11.98 -20.10 -0.53
N ASP A 224 -11.35 -19.79 0.59
CA ASP A 224 -11.24 -18.42 1.08
C ASP A 224 -10.38 -17.57 0.12
N PHE A 225 -9.31 -18.13 -0.42
CA PHE A 225 -8.47 -17.48 -1.42
C PHE A 225 -9.22 -17.17 -2.72
N GLU A 226 -10.00 -18.12 -3.23
CA GLU A 226 -10.85 -17.92 -4.41
C GLU A 226 -11.87 -16.80 -4.18
N LYS A 227 -12.53 -16.79 -3.03
CA LYS A 227 -13.46 -15.72 -2.67
C LYS A 227 -12.77 -14.36 -2.59
N MET A 228 -11.61 -14.28 -1.94
CA MET A 228 -10.80 -13.05 -1.86
C MET A 228 -10.37 -12.58 -3.26
N SER A 229 -9.95 -13.51 -4.12
CA SER A 229 -9.55 -13.21 -5.50
C SER A 229 -10.72 -12.69 -6.34
N GLN A 230 -11.91 -13.27 -6.20
CA GLN A 230 -13.11 -12.80 -6.89
C GLN A 230 -13.52 -11.40 -6.43
N ILE A 231 -13.42 -11.09 -5.13
CA ILE A 231 -13.63 -9.74 -4.60
C ILE A 231 -12.64 -8.78 -5.29
N ARG A 232 -11.36 -9.12 -5.29
CA ARG A 232 -10.35 -8.27 -5.93
C ARG A 232 -10.64 -8.03 -7.41
N LEU A 233 -10.99 -9.05 -8.17
CA LEU A 233 -11.33 -8.93 -9.61
C LEU A 233 -12.53 -8.01 -9.84
N ALA A 234 -13.53 -8.04 -8.96
CA ALA A 234 -14.68 -7.13 -9.05
C ALA A 234 -14.27 -5.66 -8.89
N PHE A 235 -13.31 -5.37 -8.00
CA PHE A 235 -12.75 -4.03 -7.85
C PHE A 235 -11.88 -3.62 -9.03
N ASP A 236 -11.02 -4.50 -9.53
CA ASP A 236 -10.14 -4.24 -10.68
C ASP A 236 -10.95 -3.94 -11.96
N ALA A 237 -12.11 -4.59 -12.15
CA ALA A 237 -13.00 -4.38 -13.28
C ALA A 237 -13.56 -2.95 -13.37
N THR A 238 -13.52 -2.16 -12.30
CA THR A 238 -13.91 -0.74 -12.31
C THR A 238 -12.95 0.16 -13.08
N GLY A 239 -11.71 -0.31 -13.31
CA GLY A 239 -10.62 0.44 -13.95
C GLY A 239 -9.92 1.46 -13.04
N ASN A 240 -10.45 1.76 -11.85
CA ASN A 240 -9.78 2.61 -10.86
C ASN A 240 -10.02 2.06 -9.44
N LEU A 241 -9.02 1.35 -8.95
CA LEU A 241 -9.07 0.66 -7.66
C LEU A 241 -9.27 1.62 -6.47
N VAL A 242 -8.62 2.78 -6.50
CA VAL A 242 -8.72 3.77 -5.41
C VAL A 242 -10.16 4.26 -5.26
N THR A 243 -10.76 4.70 -6.37
CA THR A 243 -12.12 5.22 -6.35
C THR A 243 -13.16 4.14 -6.04
N ALA A 244 -12.89 2.88 -6.44
CA ALA A 244 -13.75 1.75 -6.12
C ALA A 244 -13.73 1.40 -4.63
N VAL A 245 -12.55 1.42 -4.00
CA VAL A 245 -12.40 1.20 -2.56
C VAL A 245 -13.11 2.29 -1.77
N HIS A 246 -12.91 3.56 -2.11
CA HIS A 246 -13.60 4.68 -1.50
C HIS A 246 -15.13 4.57 -1.65
N TYR A 247 -15.61 4.29 -2.84
CA TYR A 247 -17.05 4.08 -3.09
C TYR A 247 -17.63 2.95 -2.22
N PHE A 248 -16.95 1.79 -2.15
CA PHE A 248 -17.47 0.68 -1.35
C PHE A 248 -17.52 1.01 0.14
N LEU A 249 -16.48 1.67 0.67
CA LEU A 249 -16.44 2.10 2.06
C LEU A 249 -17.50 3.17 2.35
N SER A 250 -17.80 4.04 1.38
CA SER A 250 -18.83 5.09 1.52
C SER A 250 -20.24 4.54 1.68
N LEU A 251 -20.51 3.31 1.27
CA LEU A 251 -21.79 2.65 1.51
C LEU A 251 -22.10 2.45 2.99
N LYS A 252 -21.08 2.44 3.83
CA LYS A 252 -21.22 2.34 5.30
C LYS A 252 -21.01 3.68 6.00
N ASP A 253 -20.17 4.55 5.44
CA ASP A 253 -19.81 5.83 6.03
C ASP A 253 -19.47 6.85 4.94
N HIS A 254 -20.35 7.84 4.76
CA HIS A 254 -20.24 8.86 3.71
C HIS A 254 -18.94 9.67 3.76
N ARG A 255 -18.21 9.67 4.89
CA ARG A 255 -16.89 10.34 5.00
C ARG A 255 -15.88 9.83 3.97
N TYR A 256 -16.05 8.60 3.42
CA TYR A 256 -15.17 8.05 2.38
C TYR A 256 -15.48 8.54 0.96
N GLU A 257 -16.54 9.32 0.75
CA GLU A 257 -16.94 9.76 -0.61
C GLU A 257 -15.95 10.75 -1.24
N ARG A 258 -15.18 11.46 -0.42
CA ARG A 258 -14.31 12.54 -0.88
C ARG A 258 -12.98 12.04 -1.42
N MET A 259 -12.54 12.64 -2.50
CA MET A 259 -11.28 12.34 -3.16
C MET A 259 -10.58 13.61 -3.61
N LEU A 260 -9.25 13.57 -3.64
CA LEU A 260 -8.47 14.66 -4.19
C LEU A 260 -8.46 14.61 -5.73
N PRO A 261 -8.66 15.74 -6.42
CA PRO A 261 -8.42 15.81 -7.86
C PRO A 261 -6.99 15.38 -8.20
N PRO A 262 -6.73 14.73 -9.34
CA PRO A 262 -7.66 14.50 -10.46
C PRO A 262 -8.56 13.25 -10.31
N LEU A 263 -8.59 12.60 -9.15
CA LEU A 263 -9.49 11.48 -8.93
C LEU A 263 -10.94 11.97 -8.89
N ILE A 264 -11.82 11.18 -9.50
CA ILE A 264 -13.26 11.41 -9.52
C ILE A 264 -14.00 10.19 -8.96
N PRO A 265 -15.18 10.36 -8.34
CA PRO A 265 -16.00 9.25 -7.91
C PRO A 265 -16.34 8.30 -9.07
N LEU A 266 -16.57 7.02 -8.76
CA LEU A 266 -17.04 6.07 -9.76
C LEU A 266 -18.35 6.53 -10.41
N SER A 267 -18.48 6.34 -11.73
CA SER A 267 -19.74 6.55 -12.44
C SER A 267 -20.83 5.62 -11.90
N LYS A 268 -22.11 6.04 -12.00
CA LYS A 268 -23.26 5.23 -11.55
C LYS A 268 -23.29 3.83 -12.18
N GLU A 269 -22.89 3.71 -13.44
CA GLU A 269 -22.74 2.43 -14.13
C GLU A 269 -21.70 1.53 -13.44
N LYS A 270 -20.48 2.04 -13.21
CA LYS A 270 -19.40 1.29 -12.55
C LYS A 270 -19.77 0.93 -11.11
N GLN A 271 -20.46 1.81 -10.38
CA GLN A 271 -21.01 1.52 -9.05
C GLN A 271 -21.96 0.32 -9.10
N LYS A 272 -22.93 0.34 -10.02
CA LYS A 272 -23.90 -0.75 -10.22
C LYS A 272 -23.20 -2.07 -10.59
N ASN A 273 -22.23 -2.01 -11.50
CA ASN A 273 -21.49 -3.20 -11.96
C ASN A 273 -20.68 -3.82 -10.82
N LEU A 274 -19.97 -3.00 -10.01
CA LEU A 274 -19.24 -3.46 -8.83
C LEU A 274 -20.17 -4.15 -7.83
N LEU A 275 -21.28 -3.51 -7.46
CA LEU A 275 -22.21 -4.08 -6.50
C LEU A 275 -22.85 -5.39 -6.99
N ASN A 276 -23.21 -5.47 -8.27
CA ASN A 276 -23.74 -6.69 -8.87
C ASN A 276 -22.71 -7.83 -8.85
N ALA A 277 -21.44 -7.54 -9.16
CA ALA A 277 -20.35 -8.52 -9.10
C ALA A 277 -20.16 -9.04 -7.67
N LEU A 278 -20.10 -8.13 -6.69
CA LEU A 278 -19.94 -8.49 -5.28
C LEU A 278 -21.13 -9.29 -4.74
N LYS A 279 -22.37 -8.95 -5.16
CA LYS A 279 -23.58 -9.71 -4.80
C LYS A 279 -23.52 -11.15 -5.29
N LYS A 280 -23.05 -11.39 -6.52
CA LYS A 280 -22.89 -12.74 -7.08
C LYS A 280 -21.89 -13.61 -6.28
N ILE A 281 -20.90 -12.98 -5.66
CA ILE A 281 -19.89 -13.65 -4.82
C ILE A 281 -20.41 -13.89 -3.39
N GLY A 282 -21.59 -13.37 -3.05
CA GLY A 282 -22.10 -13.36 -1.67
C GLY A 282 -21.27 -12.46 -0.75
N PHE A 283 -20.72 -11.36 -1.32
CA PHE A 283 -20.01 -10.34 -0.58
C PHE A 283 -20.73 -9.00 -0.76
N TYR A 284 -21.48 -8.61 0.25
CA TYR A 284 -22.25 -7.36 0.22
C TYR A 284 -21.98 -6.59 1.52
N PRO A 285 -21.92 -5.25 1.47
CA PRO A 285 -21.81 -4.47 2.69
C PRO A 285 -23.06 -4.77 3.54
N GLU A 286 -22.85 -5.28 4.75
CA GLU A 286 -23.94 -5.40 5.71
C GLU A 286 -24.59 -4.02 5.85
N LYS A 287 -25.89 -3.92 5.58
CA LYS A 287 -26.64 -2.70 5.88
C LYS A 287 -26.47 -2.43 7.38
N LYS A 288 -26.09 -1.20 7.75
CA LYS A 288 -26.35 -0.79 9.13
C LYS A 288 -27.81 -1.07 9.40
N ALA A 289 -28.11 -1.84 10.43
CA ALA A 289 -29.43 -1.82 11.03
C ALA A 289 -29.72 -0.35 11.38
N ALA A 290 -30.83 0.13 10.83
CA ALA A 290 -31.28 1.52 10.99
C ALA A 290 -31.53 1.84 12.45
#